data_9dc27c96ffab11d03bca0c0bd426a9fc
#
_entry.id   9dc27c96ffab11d03bca0c0bd426a9fc
#
_cell.length_a   1.000
_cell.length_b   1.000
_cell.length_c   1.000
_cell.angle_alpha   90.00
_cell.angle_beta   90.00
_cell.angle_gamma   90.00
#
_symmetry.space_group_name_H-M   'P 1'
#
loop_
_entity.id
_entity.type
_entity.pdbx_description
1 polymer ?
#
loop_
_entity_poly.entity_id
_entity_poly.type
_entity_poly.pdbx_seq_one_letter_code
_entity_poly.pdbx_strand_id
1 'polypeptide(L)'
;MPRNCDFIAQEYSYTYEWINQFVNKAVEKQLDEIWLLEHCYRFEEFVPMYDSVCAYSNYIDTWFHKKAGVLKLGNYMSLIKQIRNIQFPVKIKFGLEICYFKEFEDLVVELTKDKDKDFDFLLGSVHFVDNFAFDHKAEHWNGINVDEIYHKYFETSVSLAQSGIYDGIAHPDSIKLFGHKPSYSLTEYYTSLAKELFKNDMYAEQNSGVYRRCPNTATLGMDKEMLKIMRNNNVKIITVSDAHCPEDVGDRILELNNYICD
;
A
#
# COMPACT_ATOMS: atom_id res chain seq x y z
N MET A 1 7.49 15.71 -17.33
CA MET A 1 8.06 16.11 -16.02
C MET A 1 7.51 15.12 -15.01
N PRO A 2 8.33 14.43 -14.24
CA PRO A 2 7.81 13.62 -13.15
C PRO A 2 7.10 14.57 -12.19
N ARG A 3 5.82 14.36 -11.96
CA ARG A 3 5.07 15.10 -10.94
C ARG A 3 5.65 14.67 -9.60
N ASN A 4 6.38 15.56 -8.95
CA ASN A 4 6.91 15.34 -7.61
C ASN A 4 5.75 15.33 -6.61
N CYS A 5 5.12 14.17 -6.43
CA CYS A 5 4.21 13.94 -5.31
C CYS A 5 4.92 13.99 -3.95
N ASP A 6 6.24 14.09 -3.95
CA ASP A 6 7.09 14.25 -2.77
C ASP A 6 6.91 15.59 -2.02
N PHE A 7 6.26 16.57 -2.63
CA PHE A 7 6.08 17.89 -2.01
C PHE A 7 5.09 17.89 -0.85
N ILE A 8 4.21 16.92 -0.82
CA ILE A 8 3.15 16.86 0.15
C ILE A 8 3.65 16.46 1.53
N ALA A 9 4.74 15.71 1.62
CA ALA A 9 5.24 15.09 2.83
C ALA A 9 5.92 16.03 3.85
N GLN A 10 6.25 17.26 3.51
CA GLN A 10 7.01 18.14 4.41
C GLN A 10 6.18 19.22 5.15
N GLU A 11 4.95 19.48 4.75
CA GLU A 11 4.14 20.58 5.30
C GLU A 11 2.82 20.15 5.96
N TYR A 12 2.57 18.86 6.16
CA TYR A 12 1.32 18.43 6.75
C TYR A 12 1.28 18.60 8.27
N SER A 13 0.64 19.64 8.67
CA SER A 13 -0.22 19.52 9.83
C SER A 13 -1.45 18.72 9.40
N TYR A 14 -1.76 17.60 10.04
CA TYR A 14 -3.03 16.89 9.84
C TYR A 14 -4.18 17.84 10.18
N THR A 15 -4.78 18.43 9.14
CA THR A 15 -5.83 19.43 9.29
C THR A 15 -7.09 19.02 8.54
N TYR A 16 -8.20 19.62 8.93
CA TYR A 16 -9.45 19.53 8.18
C TYR A 16 -9.29 19.98 6.73
N GLU A 17 -8.53 21.04 6.47
CA GLU A 17 -8.28 21.59 5.14
C GLU A 17 -7.57 20.59 4.23
N TRP A 18 -6.64 19.83 4.79
CA TRP A 18 -5.96 18.76 4.06
C TRP A 18 -6.94 17.67 3.62
N ILE A 19 -7.74 17.13 4.55
CA ILE A 19 -8.76 16.12 4.23
C ILE A 19 -9.76 16.65 3.20
N ASN A 20 -10.17 17.91 3.33
CA ASN A 20 -11.16 18.53 2.46
C ASN A 20 -10.71 18.60 0.99
N GLN A 21 -9.40 18.67 0.71
CA GLN A 21 -8.89 18.61 -0.66
C GLN A 21 -9.20 17.25 -1.31
N PHE A 22 -9.00 16.14 -0.59
CA PHE A 22 -9.34 14.79 -1.07
C PHE A 22 -10.85 14.59 -1.19
N VAL A 23 -11.63 15.09 -0.22
CA VAL A 23 -13.09 15.06 -0.25
C VAL A 23 -13.64 15.81 -1.46
N ASN A 24 -13.17 17.04 -1.71
CA ASN A 24 -13.62 17.82 -2.86
C ASN A 24 -13.33 17.11 -4.17
N LYS A 25 -12.17 16.47 -4.28
CA LYS A 25 -11.81 15.70 -5.47
C LYS A 25 -12.67 14.45 -5.61
N ALA A 26 -12.97 13.77 -4.51
CA ALA A 26 -13.87 12.61 -4.51
C ALA A 26 -15.29 13.00 -5.00
N VAL A 27 -15.81 14.13 -4.53
CA VAL A 27 -17.09 14.68 -5.02
C VAL A 27 -17.05 14.99 -6.52
N GLU A 28 -15.98 15.66 -6.99
CA GLU A 28 -15.77 15.95 -8.41
C GLU A 28 -15.78 14.67 -9.26
N LYS A 29 -15.19 13.59 -8.72
CA LYS A 29 -15.10 12.27 -9.35
C LYS A 29 -16.34 11.39 -9.12
N GLN A 30 -17.36 11.91 -8.42
CA GLN A 30 -18.60 11.18 -8.10
C GLN A 30 -18.36 9.86 -7.34
N LEU A 31 -17.41 9.90 -6.40
CA LEU A 31 -17.15 8.78 -5.50
C LEU A 31 -18.05 8.89 -4.27
N ASP A 32 -18.62 7.77 -3.83
CA ASP A 32 -19.47 7.69 -2.64
C ASP A 32 -18.64 7.55 -1.36
N GLU A 33 -17.46 6.94 -1.45
CA GLU A 33 -16.59 6.62 -0.32
C GLU A 33 -15.11 6.79 -0.71
N ILE A 34 -14.29 7.30 0.21
CA ILE A 34 -12.83 7.34 0.10
C ILE A 34 -12.19 6.74 1.34
N TRP A 35 -11.05 6.11 1.14
CA TRP A 35 -10.23 5.52 2.20
C TRP A 35 -8.93 6.31 2.28
N LEU A 36 -8.76 7.04 3.37
CA LEU A 36 -7.57 7.84 3.64
C LEU A 36 -6.66 7.05 4.58
N LEU A 37 -5.43 6.92 4.19
CA LEU A 37 -4.42 6.24 4.99
C LEU A 37 -3.09 6.98 4.91
N GLU A 38 -2.22 6.71 5.89
CA GLU A 38 -0.86 7.21 5.91
C GLU A 38 0.11 6.04 5.95
N HIS A 39 1.31 6.22 5.38
CA HIS A 39 2.36 5.23 5.47
C HIS A 39 2.97 5.18 6.87
N CYS A 40 3.11 3.99 7.44
CA CYS A 40 3.60 3.81 8.80
C CYS A 40 5.00 4.40 9.02
N TYR A 41 5.91 4.38 8.03
CA TYR A 41 7.26 4.91 8.17
C TYR A 41 7.31 6.40 8.52
N ARG A 42 6.23 7.14 8.28
CA ARG A 42 6.16 8.55 8.62
C ARG A 42 6.05 8.83 10.10
N PHE A 43 5.63 7.85 10.89
CA PHE A 43 5.47 7.97 12.33
C PHE A 43 6.72 7.52 13.07
N GLU A 44 7.13 8.31 14.09
CA GLU A 44 8.31 8.03 14.94
C GLU A 44 8.26 6.61 15.51
N GLU A 45 7.07 6.14 15.87
CA GLU A 45 6.83 4.86 16.51
C GLU A 45 7.18 3.65 15.62
N PHE A 46 7.11 3.80 14.30
CA PHE A 46 7.41 2.73 13.32
C PHE A 46 8.84 2.79 12.76
N VAL A 47 9.60 3.84 13.07
CA VAL A 47 10.98 4.01 12.55
C VAL A 47 11.88 2.78 12.80
N PRO A 48 11.83 2.11 13.99
CA PRO A 48 12.69 0.95 14.24
C PRO A 48 12.51 -0.22 13.25
N MET A 49 11.37 -0.31 12.58
CA MET A 49 11.12 -1.36 11.59
C MET A 49 12.02 -1.27 10.36
N TYR A 50 12.67 -0.14 10.14
CA TYR A 50 13.44 0.16 8.92
C TYR A 50 14.95 0.14 9.12
N ASP A 51 15.44 -0.16 10.31
CA ASP A 51 16.88 -0.14 10.63
C ASP A 51 17.69 -1.06 9.73
N SER A 52 17.19 -2.26 9.43
CA SER A 52 17.88 -3.23 8.58
C SER A 52 17.96 -2.77 7.12
N VAL A 53 16.89 -2.17 6.58
CA VAL A 53 16.87 -1.67 5.19
C VAL A 53 17.72 -0.41 5.04
N CYS A 54 17.79 0.45 6.06
CA CYS A 54 18.69 1.59 6.09
C CYS A 54 20.16 1.14 6.15
N ALA A 55 20.48 0.16 6.99
CA ALA A 55 21.83 -0.40 7.07
C ALA A 55 22.30 -1.09 5.79
N TYR A 56 21.35 -1.64 5.01
CA TYR A 56 21.63 -2.33 3.74
C TYR A 56 21.98 -1.37 2.59
N SER A 57 21.40 -0.17 2.55
CA SER A 57 21.50 0.73 1.41
C SER A 57 21.64 2.20 1.82
N ASN A 58 22.80 2.82 1.52
CA ASN A 58 23.01 4.26 1.71
C ASN A 58 21.96 5.13 1.00
N TYR A 59 21.44 4.66 -0.13
CA TYR A 59 20.35 5.36 -0.83
C TYR A 59 19.08 5.34 -0.01
N ILE A 60 18.69 4.18 0.52
CA ILE A 60 17.49 4.04 1.36
C ILE A 60 17.67 4.82 2.66
N ASP A 61 18.83 4.71 3.30
CA ASP A 61 19.14 5.47 4.51
C ASP A 61 18.95 6.99 4.28
N THR A 62 19.51 7.53 3.21
CA THR A 62 19.35 8.94 2.84
C THR A 62 17.89 9.32 2.55
N TRP A 63 17.15 8.46 1.85
CA TRP A 63 15.74 8.67 1.55
C TRP A 63 14.89 8.63 2.82
N PHE A 64 15.13 7.63 3.66
CA PHE A 64 14.40 7.38 4.89
C PHE A 64 14.55 8.55 5.87
N HIS A 65 15.78 8.99 6.14
CA HIS A 65 16.05 10.12 7.04
C HIS A 65 15.40 11.45 6.61
N LYS A 66 15.04 11.58 5.34
CA LYS A 66 14.32 12.76 4.85
C LYS A 66 12.81 12.69 5.05
N LYS A 67 12.24 11.50 5.20
CA LYS A 67 10.78 11.29 5.13
C LYS A 67 10.19 10.58 6.33
N ALA A 68 10.97 9.77 7.01
CA ALA A 68 10.52 8.93 8.11
C ALA A 68 10.52 9.67 9.44
N GLY A 69 9.70 9.22 10.37
CA GLY A 69 9.67 9.70 11.73
C GLY A 69 9.35 11.20 11.90
N VAL A 70 8.71 11.80 10.90
CA VAL A 70 8.39 13.24 10.92
C VAL A 70 7.08 13.56 11.63
N LEU A 71 6.33 12.54 12.00
CA LEU A 71 4.99 12.60 12.57
C LEU A 71 4.90 11.71 13.80
N LYS A 72 3.90 11.96 14.64
CA LYS A 72 3.52 11.09 15.76
C LYS A 72 2.19 10.42 15.47
N LEU A 73 2.10 9.13 15.70
CA LEU A 73 0.88 8.35 15.48
C LEU A 73 -0.30 8.93 16.25
N GLY A 74 -0.08 9.37 17.50
CA GLY A 74 -1.10 10.00 18.33
C GLY A 74 -1.71 11.29 17.73
N ASN A 75 -0.95 12.03 16.91
CA ASN A 75 -1.48 13.21 16.20
C ASN A 75 -2.46 12.81 15.10
N TYR A 76 -2.13 11.76 14.34
CA TYR A 76 -3.02 11.22 13.31
C TYR A 76 -4.30 10.65 13.93
N MET A 77 -4.20 9.88 15.00
CA MET A 77 -5.37 9.37 15.74
C MET A 77 -6.24 10.51 16.28
N SER A 78 -5.63 11.60 16.76
CA SER A 78 -6.36 12.79 17.24
C SER A 78 -7.12 13.48 16.11
N LEU A 79 -6.53 13.59 14.92
CA LEU A 79 -7.22 14.10 13.73
C LEU A 79 -8.42 13.22 13.39
N ILE A 80 -8.24 11.91 13.31
CA ILE A 80 -9.32 10.96 12.99
C ILE A 80 -10.50 11.17 13.95
N LYS A 81 -10.24 11.26 15.26
CA LYS A 81 -11.27 11.51 16.27
C LYS A 81 -12.03 12.80 16.03
N GLN A 82 -11.34 13.88 15.64
CA GLN A 82 -11.98 15.16 15.33
C GLN A 82 -12.84 15.07 14.07
N ILE A 83 -12.31 14.46 13.01
CA ILE A 83 -12.96 14.35 11.71
C ILE A 83 -14.20 13.46 11.76
N ARG A 84 -14.21 12.39 12.55
CA ARG A 84 -15.37 11.49 12.69
C ARG A 84 -16.64 12.19 13.18
N ASN A 85 -16.52 13.37 13.79
CA ASN A 85 -17.66 14.18 14.21
C ASN A 85 -18.14 15.16 13.13
N ILE A 86 -17.51 15.21 11.97
CA ILE A 86 -17.84 16.13 10.87
C ILE A 86 -18.61 15.36 9.80
N GLN A 87 -19.67 15.94 9.30
CA GLN A 87 -20.44 15.37 8.19
C GLN A 87 -19.81 15.82 6.85
N PHE A 88 -19.39 14.86 6.04
CA PHE A 88 -18.87 15.06 4.69
C PHE A 88 -19.87 14.58 3.63
N PRO A 89 -19.79 15.11 2.40
CA PRO A 89 -20.63 14.66 1.29
C PRO A 89 -20.24 13.24 0.77
N VAL A 90 -19.08 12.71 1.16
CA VAL A 90 -18.62 11.36 0.88
C VAL A 90 -18.31 10.66 2.19
N LYS A 91 -18.45 9.33 2.21
CA LYS A 91 -18.03 8.55 3.38
C LYS A 91 -16.52 8.45 3.42
N ILE A 92 -15.93 8.63 4.60
CA ILE A 92 -14.49 8.56 4.80
C ILE A 92 -14.18 7.40 5.75
N LYS A 93 -13.20 6.58 5.37
CA LYS A 93 -12.55 5.61 6.24
C LYS A 93 -11.10 6.00 6.44
N PHE A 94 -10.57 5.72 7.61
CA PHE A 94 -9.20 6.03 7.99
C PHE A 94 -8.43 4.75 8.30
N GLY A 95 -7.22 4.65 7.78
CA GLY A 95 -6.35 3.50 8.02
C GLY A 95 -4.87 3.84 8.05
N LEU A 96 -4.07 2.80 8.08
CA LEU A 96 -2.62 2.84 7.93
C LEU A 96 -2.20 1.87 6.84
N GLU A 97 -1.24 2.27 6.00
CA GLU A 97 -0.47 1.34 5.19
C GLU A 97 0.83 1.01 5.91
N ILE A 98 0.99 -0.26 6.24
CA ILE A 98 2.09 -0.76 7.05
C ILE A 98 2.95 -1.69 6.20
N CYS A 99 4.21 -1.30 5.97
CA CYS A 99 5.17 -2.17 5.32
C CYS A 99 5.43 -3.39 6.21
N TYR A 100 5.27 -4.58 5.63
CA TYR A 100 5.39 -5.82 6.38
C TYR A 100 6.84 -6.25 6.55
N PHE A 101 7.21 -6.43 7.82
CA PHE A 101 8.43 -7.09 8.26
C PHE A 101 8.04 -8.11 9.34
N LYS A 102 8.30 -9.37 9.08
CA LYS A 102 7.85 -10.47 9.95
C LYS A 102 8.34 -10.33 11.40
N GLU A 103 9.56 -9.88 11.58
CA GLU A 103 10.19 -9.69 12.88
C GLU A 103 9.57 -8.55 13.72
N PHE A 104 8.72 -7.73 13.12
CA PHE A 104 8.05 -6.61 13.78
C PHE A 104 6.54 -6.79 13.96
N GLU A 105 6.00 -8.00 13.75
CA GLU A 105 4.57 -8.29 13.95
C GLU A 105 4.10 -7.87 15.35
N ASP A 106 4.86 -8.21 16.40
CA ASP A 106 4.52 -7.85 17.78
C ASP A 106 4.48 -6.33 18.00
N LEU A 107 5.42 -5.58 17.41
CA LEU A 107 5.42 -4.12 17.46
C LEU A 107 4.18 -3.53 16.77
N VAL A 108 3.84 -4.03 15.58
CA VAL A 108 2.64 -3.58 14.84
C VAL A 108 1.39 -3.84 15.66
N VAL A 109 1.25 -5.04 16.24
CA VAL A 109 0.12 -5.40 17.10
C VAL A 109 0.04 -4.46 18.31
N GLU A 110 1.16 -4.17 18.98
CA GLU A 110 1.17 -3.27 20.14
C GLU A 110 0.76 -1.84 19.77
N LEU A 111 1.28 -1.32 18.65
CA LEU A 111 0.97 0.05 18.19
C LEU A 111 -0.47 0.19 17.67
N THR A 112 -1.08 -0.91 17.22
CA THR A 112 -2.44 -0.91 16.64
C THR A 112 -3.46 -1.67 17.50
N LYS A 113 -3.15 -1.97 18.75
CA LYS A 113 -4.01 -2.78 19.66
C LYS A 113 -5.43 -2.25 19.85
N ASP A 114 -5.62 -0.95 19.71
CA ASP A 114 -6.92 -0.30 19.78
C ASP A 114 -7.48 0.04 18.38
N LYS A 115 -7.05 -0.69 17.33
CA LYS A 115 -7.37 -0.40 15.93
C LYS A 115 -8.87 -0.14 15.69
N ASP A 116 -9.74 -0.94 16.27
CA ASP A 116 -11.20 -0.83 16.06
C ASP A 116 -11.79 0.50 16.57
N LYS A 117 -11.05 1.23 17.42
CA LYS A 117 -11.44 2.56 17.92
C LYS A 117 -10.80 3.69 17.13
N ASP A 118 -9.57 3.45 16.65
CA ASP A 118 -8.72 4.48 16.07
C ASP A 118 -8.70 4.43 14.54
N PHE A 119 -8.75 3.22 13.96
CA PHE A 119 -8.72 3.01 12.51
C PHE A 119 -9.92 2.20 12.03
N ASP A 120 -10.32 2.39 10.77
CA ASP A 120 -11.35 1.59 10.12
C ASP A 120 -10.74 0.37 9.41
N PHE A 121 -9.42 0.40 9.12
CA PHE A 121 -8.69 -0.70 8.49
C PHE A 121 -7.18 -0.55 8.66
N LEU A 122 -6.47 -1.68 8.59
CA LEU A 122 -5.02 -1.75 8.43
C LEU A 122 -4.68 -2.45 7.12
N LEU A 123 -3.85 -1.82 6.31
CA LEU A 123 -3.42 -2.32 5.01
C LEU A 123 -1.97 -2.76 5.09
N GLY A 124 -1.69 -4.03 4.80
CA GLY A 124 -0.33 -4.54 4.73
C GLY A 124 0.26 -4.35 3.33
N SER A 125 1.51 -3.92 3.22
CA SER A 125 2.22 -3.77 1.95
C SER A 125 3.60 -4.43 1.98
N VAL A 126 4.11 -4.81 0.82
CA VAL A 126 5.48 -5.30 0.66
C VAL A 126 6.23 -4.34 -0.25
N HIS A 127 7.22 -3.63 0.31
CA HIS A 127 8.10 -2.70 -0.40
C HIS A 127 9.56 -3.13 -0.37
N PHE A 128 9.89 -4.06 0.52
CA PHE A 128 11.24 -4.58 0.69
C PHE A 128 11.24 -6.10 0.68
N VAL A 129 12.24 -6.68 0.03
CA VAL A 129 12.49 -8.12 0.01
C VAL A 129 13.94 -8.33 0.44
N ASP A 130 14.21 -8.97 1.58
CA ASP A 130 15.57 -9.09 2.13
C ASP A 130 16.31 -7.75 2.15
N ASN A 131 15.67 -6.69 2.62
CA ASN A 131 16.18 -5.32 2.61
C ASN A 131 16.33 -4.66 1.21
N PHE A 132 16.04 -5.38 0.13
CA PHE A 132 16.06 -4.82 -1.21
C PHE A 132 14.79 -4.00 -1.51
N ALA A 133 14.95 -2.70 -1.72
CA ALA A 133 13.87 -1.78 -2.11
C ALA A 133 13.56 -1.91 -3.61
N PHE A 134 12.79 -2.90 -3.97
CA PHE A 134 12.54 -3.30 -5.37
C PHE A 134 11.75 -2.25 -6.18
N ASP A 135 11.00 -1.38 -5.53
CA ASP A 135 10.09 -0.42 -6.16
C ASP A 135 10.63 1.04 -6.15
N HIS A 136 11.83 1.29 -5.64
CA HIS A 136 12.39 2.63 -5.55
C HIS A 136 12.99 3.11 -6.89
N LYS A 137 13.88 2.32 -7.50
CA LYS A 137 14.56 2.69 -8.75
C LYS A 137 14.83 1.47 -9.63
N ALA A 138 14.63 1.65 -10.94
CA ALA A 138 14.90 0.59 -11.91
C ALA A 138 16.38 0.12 -11.93
N GLU A 139 17.32 1.07 -11.76
CA GLU A 139 18.76 0.75 -11.74
C GLU A 139 19.19 -0.11 -10.56
N HIS A 140 18.39 -0.19 -9.47
CA HIS A 140 18.69 -1.07 -8.34
C HIS A 140 18.60 -2.54 -8.72
N TRP A 141 17.87 -2.87 -9.78
CA TRP A 141 17.75 -4.24 -10.28
C TRP A 141 18.98 -4.75 -11.06
N ASN A 142 19.95 -3.87 -11.36
CA ASN A 142 21.17 -4.29 -12.06
C ASN A 142 21.95 -5.32 -11.24
N GLY A 143 22.13 -6.52 -11.80
CA GLY A 143 22.84 -7.63 -11.16
C GLY A 143 22.02 -8.40 -10.11
N ILE A 144 20.74 -8.08 -9.93
CA ILE A 144 19.83 -8.78 -9.02
C ILE A 144 19.27 -10.04 -9.70
N ASN A 145 19.19 -11.12 -8.94
CA ASN A 145 18.50 -12.33 -9.37
C ASN A 145 16.99 -12.14 -9.30
N VAL A 146 16.37 -11.85 -10.45
CA VAL A 146 14.93 -11.59 -10.55
C VAL A 146 14.10 -12.77 -10.01
N ASP A 147 14.47 -14.00 -10.34
CA ASP A 147 13.75 -15.20 -9.92
C ASP A 147 13.71 -15.35 -8.40
N GLU A 148 14.84 -15.09 -7.75
CA GLU A 148 14.95 -15.14 -6.29
C GLU A 148 14.12 -14.05 -5.60
N ILE A 149 14.16 -12.81 -6.11
CA ILE A 149 13.40 -11.71 -5.53
C ILE A 149 11.89 -11.92 -5.69
N TYR A 150 11.43 -12.42 -6.85
CA TYR A 150 10.02 -12.77 -7.04
C TYR A 150 9.56 -13.89 -6.10
N HIS A 151 10.36 -14.93 -5.93
CA HIS A 151 10.08 -16.00 -4.97
C HIS A 151 9.87 -15.44 -3.56
N LYS A 152 10.85 -14.70 -3.05
CA LYS A 152 10.81 -14.11 -1.71
C LYS A 152 9.69 -13.07 -1.54
N TYR A 153 9.38 -12.30 -2.59
CA TYR A 153 8.28 -11.34 -2.56
C TYR A 153 6.94 -12.04 -2.26
N PHE A 154 6.66 -13.15 -2.95
CA PHE A 154 5.41 -13.86 -2.72
C PHE A 154 5.43 -14.67 -1.42
N GLU A 155 6.56 -15.20 -0.98
CA GLU A 155 6.68 -15.79 0.37
C GLU A 155 6.39 -14.74 1.46
N THR A 156 6.93 -13.54 1.31
CA THR A 156 6.65 -12.40 2.21
C THR A 156 5.17 -12.00 2.17
N SER A 157 4.58 -11.93 0.98
CA SER A 157 3.15 -11.61 0.81
C SER A 157 2.24 -12.67 1.44
N VAL A 158 2.59 -13.95 1.34
CA VAL A 158 1.87 -15.04 2.01
C VAL A 158 2.03 -14.95 3.53
N SER A 159 3.24 -14.66 4.02
CA SER A 159 3.48 -14.46 5.47
C SER A 159 2.68 -13.28 6.01
N LEU A 160 2.61 -12.18 5.27
CA LEU A 160 1.74 -11.03 5.59
C LEU A 160 0.28 -11.47 5.73
N ALA A 161 -0.24 -12.22 4.76
CA ALA A 161 -1.61 -12.70 4.81
C ALA A 161 -1.87 -13.68 5.98
N GLN A 162 -0.87 -14.44 6.39
CA GLN A 162 -0.95 -15.39 7.51
C GLN A 162 -0.87 -14.74 8.89
N SER A 163 -0.32 -13.52 9.00
CA SER A 163 -0.12 -12.83 10.28
C SER A 163 -1.44 -12.53 11.01
N GLY A 164 -2.54 -12.37 10.27
CA GLY A 164 -3.85 -12.02 10.83
C GLY A 164 -3.94 -10.59 11.39
N ILE A 165 -2.97 -9.73 11.06
CA ILE A 165 -2.89 -8.35 11.56
C ILE A 165 -3.70 -7.39 10.67
N TYR A 166 -3.70 -7.64 9.36
CA TYR A 166 -4.18 -6.71 8.35
C TYR A 166 -5.56 -7.07 7.82
N ASP A 167 -6.32 -6.05 7.42
CA ASP A 167 -7.63 -6.21 6.79
C ASP A 167 -7.52 -6.41 5.26
N GLY A 168 -6.37 -6.07 4.67
CA GLY A 168 -6.11 -6.24 3.25
C GLY A 168 -4.63 -6.17 2.89
N ILE A 169 -4.33 -6.49 1.62
CA ILE A 169 -3.01 -6.35 1.02
C ILE A 169 -3.01 -5.27 -0.06
N ALA A 170 -2.10 -4.30 0.06
CA ALA A 170 -1.89 -3.25 -0.91
C ALA A 170 -1.20 -3.81 -2.17
N HIS A 171 -1.60 -3.33 -3.35
CA HIS A 171 -0.92 -3.57 -4.63
C HIS A 171 -0.14 -4.91 -4.70
N PRO A 172 -0.81 -6.09 -4.59
CA PRO A 172 -0.19 -7.38 -4.27
C PRO A 172 0.79 -7.92 -5.31
N ASP A 173 0.97 -7.21 -6.42
CA ASP A 173 1.96 -7.51 -7.45
C ASP A 173 2.83 -6.29 -7.84
N SER A 174 3.03 -5.36 -6.91
CA SER A 174 3.83 -4.14 -7.13
C SER A 174 5.27 -4.42 -7.59
N ILE A 175 5.79 -5.61 -7.32
CA ILE A 175 7.10 -6.06 -7.79
C ILE A 175 7.30 -5.96 -9.31
N LYS A 176 6.21 -5.95 -10.09
CA LYS A 176 6.23 -5.79 -11.55
C LYS A 176 6.54 -4.37 -12.04
N LEU A 177 6.65 -3.38 -11.13
CA LEU A 177 6.72 -1.94 -11.43
C LEU A 177 7.68 -1.60 -12.57
N PHE A 178 8.88 -2.16 -12.55
CA PHE A 178 9.90 -1.91 -13.56
C PHE A 178 9.93 -2.93 -14.71
N GLY A 179 8.91 -3.79 -14.82
CA GLY A 179 8.74 -4.72 -15.93
C GLY A 179 9.59 -5.98 -15.84
N HIS A 180 10.29 -6.22 -14.74
CA HIS A 180 11.01 -7.47 -14.51
C HIS A 180 10.02 -8.63 -14.39
N LYS A 181 10.42 -9.81 -14.89
CA LYS A 181 9.61 -11.03 -14.85
C LYS A 181 10.49 -12.23 -14.50
N PRO A 182 10.02 -13.15 -13.63
CA PRO A 182 10.74 -14.37 -13.36
C PRO A 182 10.68 -15.33 -14.55
N SER A 183 11.61 -16.28 -14.60
CA SER A 183 11.67 -17.30 -15.64
C SER A 183 10.68 -18.45 -15.45
N TYR A 184 9.94 -18.48 -14.35
CA TYR A 184 8.97 -19.51 -13.97
C TYR A 184 7.55 -18.97 -13.87
N SER A 185 6.55 -19.86 -13.82
CA SER A 185 5.14 -19.48 -13.62
C SER A 185 4.87 -19.01 -12.20
N LEU A 186 4.07 -17.96 -12.07
CA LEU A 186 3.62 -17.42 -10.79
C LEU A 186 2.28 -18.01 -10.31
N THR A 187 1.66 -18.93 -11.06
CA THR A 187 0.34 -19.50 -10.76
C THR A 187 0.24 -20.09 -9.36
N GLU A 188 1.26 -20.83 -8.91
CA GLU A 188 1.27 -21.45 -7.57
C GLU A 188 1.37 -20.38 -6.46
N TYR A 189 2.19 -19.36 -6.66
CA TYR A 189 2.33 -18.23 -5.73
C TYR A 189 1.03 -17.44 -5.61
N TYR A 190 0.41 -17.09 -6.73
CA TYR A 190 -0.89 -16.42 -6.75
C TYR A 190 -1.97 -17.23 -6.05
N THR A 191 -1.97 -18.54 -6.29
CA THR A 191 -2.93 -19.47 -5.67
C THR A 191 -2.71 -19.57 -4.16
N SER A 192 -1.46 -19.65 -3.71
CA SER A 192 -1.11 -19.71 -2.30
C SER A 192 -1.55 -18.44 -1.58
N LEU A 193 -1.19 -17.25 -2.15
CA LEU A 193 -1.58 -15.97 -1.59
C LEU A 193 -3.11 -15.82 -1.53
N ALA A 194 -3.83 -16.17 -2.62
CA ALA A 194 -5.28 -16.07 -2.66
C ALA A 194 -5.98 -16.91 -1.58
N LYS A 195 -5.46 -18.13 -1.34
CA LYS A 195 -5.99 -19.00 -0.27
C LYS A 195 -5.81 -18.41 1.12
N GLU A 196 -4.63 -17.85 1.41
CA GLU A 196 -4.40 -17.24 2.73
C GLU A 196 -5.19 -15.94 2.91
N LEU A 197 -5.33 -15.11 1.86
CA LEU A 197 -6.18 -13.92 1.91
C LEU A 197 -7.65 -14.30 2.18
N PHE A 198 -8.18 -15.28 1.47
CA PHE A 198 -9.56 -15.75 1.69
C PHE A 198 -9.76 -16.33 3.09
N LYS A 199 -8.84 -17.17 3.55
CA LYS A 199 -8.88 -17.80 4.87
C LYS A 199 -8.89 -16.78 6.02
N ASN A 200 -8.19 -15.67 5.86
CA ASN A 200 -8.06 -14.62 6.87
C ASN A 200 -9.01 -13.42 6.61
N ASP A 201 -10.00 -13.58 5.73
CA ASP A 201 -11.00 -12.54 5.35
C ASP A 201 -10.37 -11.21 4.90
N MET A 202 -9.21 -11.28 4.26
CA MET A 202 -8.47 -10.13 3.76
C MET A 202 -8.89 -9.78 2.33
N TYR A 203 -8.97 -8.48 2.04
CA TYR A 203 -9.14 -8.01 0.66
C TYR A 203 -7.80 -7.81 -0.05
N ALA A 204 -7.84 -7.81 -1.38
CA ALA A 204 -6.72 -7.44 -2.23
C ALA A 204 -7.04 -6.18 -3.05
N GLU A 205 -6.06 -5.30 -3.20
CA GLU A 205 -6.22 -4.10 -4.01
C GLU A 205 -6.06 -4.36 -5.51
N GLN A 206 -7.03 -3.93 -6.28
CA GLN A 206 -6.90 -3.66 -7.70
C GLN A 206 -6.49 -2.18 -7.85
N ASN A 207 -5.19 -1.93 -8.00
CA ASN A 207 -4.53 -0.66 -7.74
C ASN A 207 -4.06 0.03 -9.04
N SER A 208 -4.29 1.34 -9.19
CA SER A 208 -3.81 2.11 -10.36
C SER A 208 -2.48 2.83 -10.11
N GLY A 209 -2.03 2.97 -8.87
CA GLY A 209 -0.83 3.72 -8.50
C GLY A 209 0.44 3.17 -9.13
N VAL A 210 0.61 1.83 -9.13
CA VAL A 210 1.74 1.14 -9.76
C VAL A 210 1.86 1.52 -11.25
N TYR A 211 0.75 1.46 -11.98
CA TYR A 211 0.69 1.86 -13.39
C TYR A 211 0.97 3.36 -13.56
N ARG A 212 0.40 4.21 -12.72
CA ARG A 212 0.59 5.67 -12.79
C ARG A 212 2.07 6.04 -12.63
N ARG A 213 2.81 5.33 -11.76
CA ARG A 213 4.26 5.55 -11.56
C ARG A 213 5.09 5.16 -12.78
N CYS A 214 4.79 4.03 -13.42
CA CYS A 214 5.59 3.47 -14.51
C CYS A 214 4.71 2.89 -15.64
N PRO A 215 4.00 3.74 -16.41
CA PRO A 215 3.01 3.28 -17.41
C PRO A 215 3.64 2.52 -18.60
N ASN A 216 4.95 2.63 -18.80
CA ASN A 216 5.66 1.95 -19.88
C ASN A 216 6.10 0.52 -19.51
N THR A 217 6.12 0.16 -18.25
CA THR A 217 6.62 -1.13 -17.75
C THR A 217 5.57 -1.89 -16.94
N ALA A 218 4.77 -1.19 -16.14
CA ALA A 218 3.72 -1.80 -15.33
C ALA A 218 2.40 -1.92 -16.10
N THR A 219 1.63 -2.96 -15.79
CA THR A 219 0.24 -3.10 -16.25
C THR A 219 -0.71 -2.42 -15.27
N LEU A 220 -1.86 -1.94 -15.77
CA LEU A 220 -2.90 -1.36 -14.94
C LEU A 220 -3.57 -2.45 -14.09
N GLY A 221 -3.63 -2.21 -12.79
CA GLY A 221 -4.20 -3.17 -11.84
C GLY A 221 -3.33 -4.42 -11.66
N MET A 222 -3.87 -5.44 -11.01
CA MET A 222 -3.23 -6.74 -10.89
C MET A 222 -2.95 -7.38 -12.25
N ASP A 223 -1.93 -8.24 -12.31
CA ASP A 223 -1.75 -9.15 -13.45
C ASP A 223 -3.05 -9.92 -13.70
N LYS A 224 -3.41 -10.13 -14.97
CA LYS A 224 -4.68 -10.76 -15.36
C LYS A 224 -4.84 -12.18 -14.79
N GLU A 225 -3.75 -12.95 -14.74
CA GLU A 225 -3.77 -14.30 -14.16
C GLU A 225 -3.98 -14.22 -12.65
N MET A 226 -3.28 -13.31 -11.98
CA MET A 226 -3.45 -13.07 -10.54
C MET A 226 -4.89 -12.68 -10.22
N LEU A 227 -5.46 -11.70 -10.93
CA LEU A 227 -6.83 -11.25 -10.75
C LEU A 227 -7.84 -12.42 -10.90
N LYS A 228 -7.67 -13.23 -11.95
CA LYS A 228 -8.49 -14.43 -12.17
C LYS A 228 -8.37 -15.43 -11.03
N ILE A 229 -7.16 -15.67 -10.51
CA ILE A 229 -6.93 -16.60 -9.40
C ILE A 229 -7.55 -16.04 -8.11
N MET A 230 -7.41 -14.75 -7.82
CA MET A 230 -8.04 -14.11 -6.66
C MET A 230 -9.56 -14.27 -6.69
N ARG A 231 -10.20 -13.99 -7.84
CA ARG A 231 -11.65 -14.18 -8.04
C ARG A 231 -12.08 -15.63 -7.84
N ASN A 232 -11.37 -16.57 -8.44
CA ASN A 232 -11.68 -18.01 -8.34
C ASN A 232 -11.55 -18.55 -6.91
N ASN A 233 -10.75 -17.91 -6.07
CA ASN A 233 -10.64 -18.24 -4.64
C ASN A 233 -11.51 -17.35 -3.74
N ASN A 234 -12.46 -16.59 -4.31
CA ASN A 234 -13.40 -15.73 -3.60
C ASN A 234 -12.72 -14.65 -2.73
N VAL A 235 -11.53 -14.20 -3.09
CA VAL A 235 -10.89 -13.07 -2.42
C VAL A 235 -11.68 -11.81 -2.74
N LYS A 236 -12.00 -11.02 -1.72
CA LYS A 236 -12.60 -9.71 -1.90
C LYS A 236 -11.62 -8.78 -2.59
N ILE A 237 -12.03 -8.12 -3.66
CA ILE A 237 -11.19 -7.19 -4.42
C ILE A 237 -11.75 -5.79 -4.26
N ILE A 238 -10.89 -4.83 -3.96
CA ILE A 238 -11.23 -3.42 -3.83
C ILE A 238 -10.43 -2.63 -4.86
N THR A 239 -11.11 -1.78 -5.63
CA THR A 239 -10.46 -0.89 -6.60
C THR A 239 -10.00 0.38 -5.91
N VAL A 240 -8.73 0.73 -6.10
CA VAL A 240 -8.13 1.89 -5.46
C VAL A 240 -7.27 2.68 -6.43
N SER A 241 -7.18 4.00 -6.21
CA SER A 241 -6.31 4.87 -6.99
C SER A 241 -4.91 4.99 -6.42
N ASP A 242 -4.71 4.67 -5.14
CA ASP A 242 -3.44 4.86 -4.44
C ASP A 242 -2.92 6.30 -4.65
N ALA A 243 -3.80 7.24 -4.35
CA ALA A 243 -3.59 8.66 -4.59
C ALA A 243 -2.68 9.26 -3.53
N HIS A 244 -1.54 9.79 -3.96
CA HIS A 244 -0.60 10.50 -3.10
C HIS A 244 -0.84 12.02 -3.10
N CYS A 245 -1.77 12.49 -3.91
CA CYS A 245 -2.23 13.87 -3.97
C CYS A 245 -3.71 13.92 -4.39
N PRO A 246 -4.42 15.03 -4.12
CA PRO A 246 -5.84 15.13 -4.44
C PRO A 246 -6.15 14.89 -5.93
N GLU A 247 -5.26 15.30 -6.84
CA GLU A 247 -5.43 15.14 -8.28
C GLU A 247 -5.54 13.70 -8.74
N ASP A 248 -4.91 12.79 -8.00
CA ASP A 248 -4.87 11.36 -8.31
C ASP A 248 -6.07 10.58 -7.74
N VAL A 249 -6.91 11.22 -6.91
CA VAL A 249 -8.11 10.58 -6.34
C VAL A 249 -9.04 10.10 -7.44
N GLY A 250 -9.41 8.82 -7.38
CA GLY A 250 -10.30 8.19 -8.35
C GLY A 250 -9.66 7.92 -9.71
N ASP A 251 -8.33 8.06 -9.85
CA ASP A 251 -7.64 7.78 -11.11
C ASP A 251 -7.90 6.34 -11.55
N ARG A 252 -8.43 6.18 -12.78
CA ARG A 252 -8.72 4.90 -13.45
C ARG A 252 -9.60 3.89 -12.69
N ILE A 253 -10.31 4.30 -11.64
CA ILE A 253 -11.19 3.40 -10.86
C ILE A 253 -12.25 2.74 -11.73
N LEU A 254 -12.88 3.48 -12.65
CA LEU A 254 -13.89 2.92 -13.55
C LEU A 254 -13.30 1.88 -14.52
N GLU A 255 -12.09 2.11 -15.03
CA GLU A 255 -11.39 1.18 -15.89
C GLU A 255 -11.02 -0.11 -15.15
N LEU A 256 -10.51 0.02 -13.92
CA LEU A 256 -10.21 -1.13 -13.06
C LEU A 256 -11.45 -1.94 -12.67
N ASN A 257 -12.58 -1.28 -12.41
CA ASN A 257 -13.84 -1.96 -12.12
C ASN A 257 -14.30 -2.80 -13.30
N ASN A 258 -14.11 -2.35 -14.55
CA ASN A 258 -14.44 -3.14 -15.71
C ASN A 258 -13.62 -4.44 -15.78
N TYR A 259 -12.33 -4.40 -15.41
CA TYR A 259 -11.50 -5.62 -15.36
C TYR A 259 -11.96 -6.65 -14.30
N ILE A 260 -12.63 -6.21 -13.25
CA ILE A 260 -13.20 -7.12 -12.24
C ILE A 260 -14.49 -7.77 -12.76
N CYS A 261 -15.25 -7.09 -13.63
CA CYS A 261 -16.50 -7.59 -14.15
C CYS A 261 -16.33 -8.55 -15.33
N ASP A 262 -15.25 -8.43 -16.10
CA ASP A 262 -14.89 -9.33 -17.21
C ASP A 262 -14.28 -10.66 -16.68
#